data_7aed1e2e25e15102677486d2f0c52ba6
#
_entry.id   7aed1e2e25e15102677486d2f0c52ba6
#
_cell.length_a   1.000
_cell.length_b   1.000
_cell.length_c   1.000
_cell.angle_alpha   90.00
_cell.angle_beta   90.00
_cell.angle_gamma   90.00
#
_symmetry.space_group_name_H-M   'P 1'
#
loop_
_entity.id
_entity.type
_entity.pdbx_description
1 polymer ?
#
loop_
_entity_poly.entity_id
_entity_poly.type
_entity_poly.pdbx_seq_one_letter_code
_entity_poly.pdbx_strand_id
1 'polypeptide(L)'
;MSNETIMRQKDIRPPPCEIEYKGMRFLITDRPNDQIIHNYVAELKRHNVKHVVRVCEPTYKIDELKAEGIVVTDLAYDDGTSPANELIEEWFELLRNQFRTDEGSCVAVHCVAGLGRAPVLVALALIELGLKYEDAVQLIREKRRGAINSKQLAFLEKYRPKSKLKMKNGKSTCCIQ
;
A
#
# COMPACT_ATOMS: atom_id res chain seq x y z
N MET A 1 -2.13 -12.17 -39.21
CA MET A 1 -2.42 -11.77 -37.86
C MET A 1 -1.60 -10.54 -37.55
N SER A 2 -2.31 -9.47 -37.31
CA SER A 2 -1.75 -8.14 -37.21
C SER A 2 -0.94 -7.94 -35.90
N ASN A 3 0.09 -7.14 -36.00
CA ASN A 3 0.95 -6.72 -34.87
C ASN A 3 0.20 -6.10 -33.71
N GLU A 4 -1.08 -5.84 -33.84
CA GLU A 4 -1.94 -5.26 -32.77
C GLU A 4 -2.20 -6.22 -31.61
N THR A 5 -2.20 -7.53 -31.89
CA THR A 5 -2.49 -8.52 -30.83
C THR A 5 -1.28 -8.74 -29.90
N ILE A 6 -0.07 -8.50 -30.40
CA ILE A 6 1.16 -8.68 -29.62
C ILE A 6 1.46 -7.48 -28.73
N MET A 7 1.04 -6.27 -29.13
CA MET A 7 1.23 -5.07 -28.31
C MET A 7 0.31 -5.04 -27.07
N ARG A 8 -0.86 -5.65 -27.15
CA ARG A 8 -1.81 -5.65 -26.03
C ARG A 8 -1.39 -6.49 -24.82
N GLN A 9 -0.49 -7.44 -25.00
CA GLN A 9 -0.02 -8.27 -23.88
C GLN A 9 1.10 -7.63 -23.04
N LYS A 10 1.80 -6.65 -23.60
CA LYS A 10 2.90 -5.97 -22.88
C LYS A 10 2.44 -4.82 -21.98
N ASP A 11 1.23 -4.32 -22.15
CA ASP A 11 0.70 -3.15 -21.43
C ASP A 11 -0.39 -3.49 -20.42
N ILE A 12 -0.67 -4.77 -20.16
CA ILE A 12 -1.65 -5.15 -19.14
C ILE A 12 -0.98 -5.02 -17.78
N ARG A 13 -1.14 -3.84 -17.17
CA ARG A 13 -0.77 -3.63 -15.78
C ARG A 13 -1.74 -4.39 -14.88
N PRO A 14 -1.26 -4.99 -13.78
CA PRO A 14 -2.18 -5.66 -12.86
C PRO A 14 -3.20 -4.65 -12.31
N PRO A 15 -4.45 -5.06 -12.14
CA PRO A 15 -5.46 -4.17 -11.55
C PRO A 15 -5.10 -3.83 -10.10
N PRO A 16 -5.64 -2.72 -9.56
CA PRO A 16 -5.50 -2.43 -8.15
C PRO A 16 -5.97 -3.61 -7.30
N CYS A 17 -5.26 -3.91 -6.24
CA CYS A 17 -5.64 -5.00 -5.34
C CYS A 17 -5.74 -4.52 -3.91
N GLU A 18 -6.81 -4.95 -3.24
CA GLU A 18 -7.07 -4.61 -1.85
C GLU A 18 -6.61 -5.75 -0.94
N ILE A 19 -5.91 -5.38 0.12
CA ILE A 19 -5.44 -6.29 1.15
C ILE A 19 -6.00 -5.80 2.48
N GLU A 20 -6.66 -6.69 3.21
CA GLU A 20 -7.22 -6.38 4.52
C GLU A 20 -6.69 -7.35 5.57
N TYR A 21 -6.30 -6.82 6.71
CA TYR A 21 -5.89 -7.61 7.85
C TYR A 21 -6.15 -6.83 9.15
N LYS A 22 -6.84 -7.46 10.08
CA LYS A 22 -7.18 -6.88 11.40
C LYS A 22 -7.80 -5.49 11.32
N GLY A 23 -8.68 -5.29 10.34
CA GLY A 23 -9.38 -4.03 10.17
C GLY A 23 -8.62 -2.95 9.43
N MET A 24 -7.37 -3.16 9.07
CA MET A 24 -6.62 -2.25 8.22
C MET A 24 -6.73 -2.68 6.76
N ARG A 25 -7.07 -1.73 5.89
CA ARG A 25 -7.28 -1.97 4.47
C ARG A 25 -6.26 -1.18 3.66
N PHE A 26 -5.61 -1.86 2.74
CA PHE A 26 -4.59 -1.28 1.86
C PHE A 26 -4.97 -1.54 0.41
N LEU A 27 -4.79 -0.55 -0.44
CA LEU A 27 -4.96 -0.70 -1.89
C LEU A 27 -3.61 -0.50 -2.56
N ILE A 28 -3.09 -1.54 -3.19
CA ILE A 28 -1.84 -1.44 -3.95
C ILE A 28 -2.20 -1.18 -5.41
N THR A 29 -1.64 -0.11 -5.97
CA THR A 29 -1.87 0.28 -7.35
C THR A 29 -0.54 0.52 -8.08
N ASP A 30 -0.61 0.61 -9.41
CA ASP A 30 0.45 1.22 -10.20
C ASP A 30 0.31 2.75 -10.14
N ARG A 31 1.33 3.45 -10.63
CA ARG A 31 1.35 4.91 -10.65
C ARG A 31 0.39 5.44 -11.74
N PRO A 32 -0.54 6.34 -11.38
CA PRO A 32 -1.34 7.03 -12.39
C PRO A 32 -0.52 8.10 -13.10
N ASN A 33 -1.08 8.68 -14.16
CA ASN A 33 -0.57 9.87 -14.82
C ASN A 33 -1.68 10.91 -14.90
N ASP A 34 -1.33 12.16 -15.30
CA ASP A 34 -2.30 13.25 -15.36
C ASP A 34 -3.44 13.00 -16.34
N GLN A 35 -3.24 12.17 -17.36
CA GLN A 35 -4.27 11.85 -18.36
C GLN A 35 -5.37 10.95 -17.81
N ILE A 36 -5.04 10.06 -16.87
CA ILE A 36 -5.97 9.08 -16.30
C ILE A 36 -6.32 9.37 -14.84
N ILE A 37 -5.88 10.52 -14.32
CA ILE A 37 -6.07 10.83 -12.89
C ILE A 37 -7.54 10.81 -12.49
N HIS A 38 -8.44 11.24 -13.36
CA HIS A 38 -9.87 11.22 -13.11
C HIS A 38 -10.38 9.79 -12.86
N ASN A 39 -9.96 8.84 -13.68
CA ASN A 39 -10.31 7.43 -13.52
C ASN A 39 -9.68 6.84 -12.25
N TYR A 40 -8.46 7.26 -11.94
CA TYR A 40 -7.78 6.85 -10.72
C TYR A 40 -8.52 7.31 -9.47
N VAL A 41 -8.96 8.55 -9.45
CA VAL A 41 -9.77 9.08 -8.34
C VAL A 41 -11.07 8.29 -8.17
N ALA A 42 -11.75 7.95 -9.26
CA ALA A 42 -12.96 7.13 -9.21
C ALA A 42 -12.69 5.75 -8.58
N GLU A 43 -11.56 5.14 -8.94
CA GLU A 43 -11.14 3.85 -8.37
C GLU A 43 -10.86 3.96 -6.87
N LEU A 44 -10.15 5.01 -6.46
CA LEU A 44 -9.87 5.27 -5.05
C LEU A 44 -11.15 5.43 -4.23
N LYS A 45 -12.13 6.15 -4.79
CA LYS A 45 -13.42 6.35 -4.12
C LYS A 45 -14.19 5.04 -3.96
N ARG A 46 -14.13 4.14 -4.94
CA ARG A 46 -14.78 2.84 -4.84
C ARG A 46 -14.25 2.00 -3.67
N HIS A 47 -12.98 2.16 -3.34
CA HIS A 47 -12.36 1.46 -2.22
C HIS A 47 -12.39 2.23 -0.91
N ASN A 48 -13.08 3.37 -0.87
CA ASN A 48 -13.12 4.27 0.28
C ASN A 48 -11.72 4.73 0.73
N VAL A 49 -10.85 5.01 -0.23
CA VAL A 49 -9.51 5.52 0.05
C VAL A 49 -9.59 6.97 0.49
N LYS A 50 -8.98 7.27 1.63
CA LYS A 50 -8.87 8.62 2.18
C LYS A 50 -7.44 9.15 2.18
N HIS A 51 -6.46 8.27 1.97
CA HIS A 51 -5.05 8.62 1.99
C HIS A 51 -4.31 7.84 0.92
N VAL A 52 -3.51 8.54 0.12
CA VAL A 52 -2.63 7.94 -0.89
C VAL A 52 -1.18 8.18 -0.48
N VAL A 53 -0.37 7.13 -0.49
CA VAL A 53 1.06 7.21 -0.22
C VAL A 53 1.82 6.93 -1.50
N ARG A 54 2.59 7.92 -1.97
CA ARG A 54 3.45 7.79 -3.14
C ARG A 54 4.85 7.36 -2.71
N VAL A 55 5.26 6.17 -3.12
CA VAL A 55 6.54 5.57 -2.72
C VAL A 55 7.58 5.71 -3.83
N CYS A 56 7.24 6.38 -4.90
CA CYS A 56 8.13 6.74 -6.01
C CYS A 56 8.13 8.25 -6.20
N GLU A 57 8.99 8.74 -7.09
CA GLU A 57 9.05 10.15 -7.43
C GLU A 57 7.67 10.69 -7.86
N PRO A 58 7.24 11.84 -7.33
CA PRO A 58 5.94 12.42 -7.70
C PRO A 58 5.97 12.93 -9.14
N THR A 59 5.08 12.39 -9.98
CA THR A 59 5.02 12.70 -11.41
C THR A 59 3.65 13.17 -11.87
N TYR A 60 2.67 13.23 -10.99
CA TYR A 60 1.33 13.70 -11.33
C TYR A 60 0.84 14.72 -10.31
N LYS A 61 -0.11 15.55 -10.74
CA LYS A 61 -0.72 16.58 -9.91
C LYS A 61 -1.75 15.98 -8.96
N ILE A 62 -1.82 16.53 -7.75
CA ILE A 62 -2.69 16.01 -6.69
C ILE A 62 -3.96 16.84 -6.49
N ASP A 63 -4.20 17.84 -7.34
CA ASP A 63 -5.32 18.78 -7.16
C ASP A 63 -6.68 18.07 -7.15
N GLU A 64 -6.89 17.10 -8.05
CA GLU A 64 -8.14 16.34 -8.09
C GLU A 64 -8.32 15.46 -6.86
N LEU A 65 -7.25 14.88 -6.34
CA LEU A 65 -7.31 14.08 -5.12
C LEU A 65 -7.67 14.96 -3.92
N LYS A 66 -7.04 16.11 -3.80
CA LYS A 66 -7.34 17.08 -2.74
C LYS A 66 -8.79 17.56 -2.81
N ALA A 67 -9.29 17.83 -4.00
CA ALA A 67 -10.68 18.27 -4.20
C ALA A 67 -11.69 17.22 -3.69
N GLU A 68 -11.32 15.95 -3.70
CA GLU A 68 -12.14 14.85 -3.20
C GLU A 68 -11.87 14.50 -1.73
N GLY A 69 -11.07 15.32 -1.04
CA GLY A 69 -10.74 15.09 0.36
C GLY A 69 -9.73 13.97 0.60
N ILE A 70 -9.00 13.56 -0.44
CA ILE A 70 -7.98 12.52 -0.34
C ILE A 70 -6.64 13.18 -0.04
N VAL A 71 -6.01 12.79 1.06
CA VAL A 71 -4.69 13.27 1.45
C VAL A 71 -3.61 12.49 0.69
N VAL A 72 -2.56 13.17 0.25
CA VAL A 72 -1.43 12.53 -0.43
C VAL A 72 -0.16 12.79 0.36
N THR A 73 0.56 11.73 0.68
CA THR A 73 1.84 11.79 1.39
C THR A 73 2.93 11.15 0.54
N ASP A 74 4.06 11.82 0.43
CA ASP A 74 5.23 11.31 -0.30
C ASP A 74 6.21 10.64 0.67
N LEU A 75 6.40 9.33 0.52
CA LEU A 75 7.38 8.54 1.25
C LEU A 75 8.29 7.82 0.25
N ALA A 76 8.87 8.61 -0.67
CA ALA A 76 9.68 8.04 -1.74
C ALA A 76 11.02 7.52 -1.23
N TYR A 77 11.42 6.37 -1.75
CA TYR A 77 12.76 5.82 -1.58
C TYR A 77 13.16 5.09 -2.86
N ASP A 78 14.46 4.87 -3.03
CA ASP A 78 15.01 4.35 -4.28
C ASP A 78 14.57 2.91 -4.56
N ASP A 79 14.23 2.64 -5.82
CA ASP A 79 13.87 1.31 -6.27
C ASP A 79 15.04 0.34 -6.05
N GLY A 80 14.73 -0.87 -5.60
CA GLY A 80 15.73 -1.88 -5.31
C GLY A 80 16.44 -1.72 -3.97
N THR A 81 16.16 -0.66 -3.20
CA THR A 81 16.69 -0.47 -1.85
C THR A 81 15.64 -0.81 -0.80
N SER A 82 16.09 -0.93 0.45
CA SER A 82 15.18 -1.06 1.59
C SER A 82 14.83 0.32 2.13
N PRO A 83 13.60 0.52 2.64
CA PRO A 83 13.24 1.79 3.24
C PRO A 83 14.04 2.05 4.52
N ALA A 84 14.42 3.32 4.74
CA ALA A 84 15.10 3.72 5.96
C ALA A 84 14.16 3.63 7.18
N ASN A 85 14.72 3.48 8.36
CA ASN A 85 13.93 3.37 9.58
C ASN A 85 13.02 4.59 9.82
N GLU A 86 13.49 5.78 9.50
CA GLU A 86 12.73 7.01 9.62
C GLU A 86 11.48 6.99 8.73
N LEU A 87 11.62 6.49 7.51
CA LEU A 87 10.50 6.36 6.58
C LEU A 87 9.49 5.32 7.08
N ILE A 88 9.97 4.22 7.61
CA ILE A 88 9.12 3.17 8.17
C ILE A 88 8.31 3.71 9.37
N GLU A 89 8.94 4.52 10.23
CA GLU A 89 8.25 5.14 11.37
C GLU A 89 7.16 6.12 10.89
N GLU A 90 7.46 6.94 9.89
CA GLU A 90 6.45 7.82 9.30
C GLU A 90 5.27 7.05 8.71
N TRP A 91 5.57 5.93 8.02
CA TRP A 91 4.55 5.05 7.47
C TRP A 91 3.63 4.50 8.56
N PHE A 92 4.18 4.00 9.66
CA PHE A 92 3.37 3.47 10.75
C PHE A 92 2.58 4.55 11.47
N GLU A 93 3.15 5.74 11.63
CA GLU A 93 2.43 6.87 12.24
C GLU A 93 1.25 7.29 11.37
N LEU A 94 1.45 7.37 10.07
CA LEU A 94 0.39 7.66 9.12
C LEU A 94 -0.75 6.65 9.24
N LEU A 95 -0.43 5.36 9.31
CA LEU A 95 -1.43 4.30 9.44
C LEU A 95 -2.18 4.40 10.77
N ARG A 96 -1.49 4.60 11.87
CA ARG A 96 -2.12 4.78 13.19
C ARG A 96 -3.12 5.92 13.16
N ASN A 97 -2.72 7.07 12.62
CA ASN A 97 -3.58 8.24 12.55
C ASN A 97 -4.78 8.01 11.65
N GLN A 98 -4.57 7.43 10.47
CA GLN A 98 -5.65 7.22 9.51
C GLN A 98 -6.70 6.25 10.03
N PHE A 99 -6.29 5.10 10.54
CA PHE A 99 -7.22 4.08 11.00
C PHE A 99 -7.84 4.37 12.37
N ARG A 100 -7.23 5.26 13.15
CA ARG A 100 -7.83 5.73 14.40
C ARG A 100 -8.95 6.74 14.12
N THR A 101 -8.78 7.61 13.14
CA THR A 101 -9.76 8.65 12.81
C THR A 101 -10.87 8.16 11.89
N ASP A 102 -10.60 7.15 11.07
CA ASP A 102 -11.56 6.62 10.10
C ASP A 102 -11.34 5.12 9.91
N GLU A 103 -11.96 4.31 10.77
CA GLU A 103 -11.78 2.85 10.80
C GLU A 103 -12.16 2.15 9.49
N GLY A 104 -13.16 2.65 8.80
CA GLY A 104 -13.65 2.03 7.55
C GLY A 104 -12.88 2.46 6.31
N SER A 105 -11.88 3.33 6.44
CA SER A 105 -11.15 3.83 5.29
C SER A 105 -10.08 2.86 4.81
N CYS A 106 -9.57 3.14 3.61
CA CYS A 106 -8.49 2.39 2.98
C CYS A 106 -7.33 3.35 2.69
N VAL A 107 -6.11 2.86 2.82
CA VAL A 107 -4.90 3.59 2.44
C VAL A 107 -4.38 2.99 1.14
N ALA A 108 -4.27 3.82 0.09
CA ALA A 108 -3.67 3.40 -1.17
C ALA A 108 -2.17 3.65 -1.14
N VAL A 109 -1.41 2.71 -1.66
CA VAL A 109 0.04 2.80 -1.77
C VAL A 109 0.43 2.46 -3.19
N HIS A 110 1.25 3.30 -3.82
CA HIS A 110 1.76 2.99 -5.13
C HIS A 110 3.23 3.36 -5.28
N CYS A 111 3.92 2.64 -6.13
CA CYS A 111 5.20 3.01 -6.70
C CYS A 111 5.01 3.14 -8.21
N VAL A 112 5.92 2.67 -9.06
CA VAL A 112 5.69 2.73 -10.50
C VAL A 112 4.73 1.63 -10.95
N ALA A 113 5.08 0.37 -10.72
CA ALA A 113 4.27 -0.80 -11.13
C ALA A 113 3.50 -1.43 -9.96
N GLY A 114 3.74 -1.01 -8.72
CA GLY A 114 3.13 -1.61 -7.54
C GLY A 114 3.62 -3.02 -7.24
N LEU A 115 4.83 -3.38 -7.69
CA LEU A 115 5.38 -4.73 -7.52
C LEU A 115 6.55 -4.80 -6.55
N GLY A 116 7.13 -3.67 -6.17
CA GLY A 116 8.31 -3.65 -5.30
C GLY A 116 8.14 -2.79 -4.06
N ARG A 117 8.40 -1.50 -4.19
CA ARG A 117 8.44 -0.56 -3.06
C ARG A 117 7.13 -0.47 -2.28
N ALA A 118 6.00 -0.37 -2.99
CA ALA A 118 4.68 -0.30 -2.34
C ALA A 118 4.33 -1.60 -1.60
N PRO A 119 4.48 -2.79 -2.20
CA PRO A 119 4.24 -4.04 -1.47
C PRO A 119 5.11 -4.23 -0.23
N VAL A 120 6.35 -3.73 -0.24
CA VAL A 120 7.23 -3.81 0.95
C VAL A 120 6.63 -3.03 2.13
N LEU A 121 6.12 -1.82 1.90
CA LEU A 121 5.48 -1.05 2.97
C LEU A 121 4.23 -1.76 3.51
N VAL A 122 3.42 -2.34 2.62
CA VAL A 122 2.25 -3.10 3.06
C VAL A 122 2.67 -4.33 3.86
N ALA A 123 3.70 -5.05 3.41
CA ALA A 123 4.22 -6.21 4.14
C ALA A 123 4.69 -5.83 5.54
N LEU A 124 5.41 -4.71 5.68
CA LEU A 124 5.85 -4.21 6.99
C LEU A 124 4.66 -3.96 7.91
N ALA A 125 3.59 -3.38 7.40
CA ALA A 125 2.38 -3.15 8.17
C ALA A 125 1.75 -4.46 8.62
N LEU A 126 1.65 -5.45 7.73
CA LEU A 126 1.10 -6.77 8.07
C LEU A 126 1.95 -7.48 9.14
N ILE A 127 3.26 -7.37 9.06
CA ILE A 127 4.17 -7.94 10.06
C ILE A 127 3.97 -7.26 11.42
N GLU A 128 3.85 -5.94 11.43
CA GLU A 128 3.56 -5.19 12.67
C GLU A 128 2.20 -5.56 13.27
N LEU A 129 1.25 -5.98 12.44
CA LEU A 129 -0.06 -6.44 12.89
C LEU A 129 -0.05 -7.89 13.38
N GLY A 130 1.08 -8.59 13.28
CA GLY A 130 1.26 -9.92 13.84
C GLY A 130 1.48 -11.05 12.85
N LEU A 131 1.46 -10.79 11.54
CA LEU A 131 1.77 -11.84 10.57
C LEU A 131 3.27 -12.13 10.53
N LYS A 132 3.61 -13.38 10.31
CA LYS A 132 4.98 -13.75 9.94
C LYS A 132 5.28 -13.19 8.56
N TYR A 133 6.56 -12.91 8.27
CA TYR A 133 6.91 -12.31 6.99
C TYR A 133 6.50 -13.20 5.80
N GLU A 134 6.61 -14.52 5.94
CA GLU A 134 6.19 -15.47 4.89
C GLU A 134 4.70 -15.33 4.58
N ASP A 135 3.88 -15.24 5.61
CA ASP A 135 2.44 -15.12 5.48
C ASP A 135 2.04 -13.76 4.89
N ALA A 136 2.72 -12.70 5.31
CA ALA A 136 2.50 -11.35 4.76
C ALA A 136 2.82 -11.31 3.27
N VAL A 137 3.97 -11.86 2.87
CA VAL A 137 4.38 -11.92 1.47
C VAL A 137 3.43 -12.79 0.65
N GLN A 138 3.02 -13.93 1.18
CA GLN A 138 2.07 -14.81 0.50
C GLN A 138 0.73 -14.11 0.25
N LEU A 139 0.20 -13.44 1.26
CA LEU A 139 -1.07 -12.71 1.15
C LEU A 139 -0.99 -11.64 0.04
N ILE A 140 0.11 -10.90 -0.02
CA ILE A 140 0.32 -9.89 -1.05
C ILE A 140 0.44 -10.53 -2.43
N ARG A 141 1.24 -11.59 -2.56
CA ARG A 141 1.47 -12.28 -3.84
C ARG A 141 0.23 -12.96 -4.39
N GLU A 142 -0.67 -13.42 -3.54
CA GLU A 142 -1.97 -13.97 -3.96
C GLU A 142 -2.81 -12.91 -4.68
N LYS A 143 -2.76 -11.68 -4.20
CA LYS A 143 -3.51 -10.55 -4.77
C LYS A 143 -2.75 -9.85 -5.89
N ARG A 144 -1.42 -9.83 -5.82
CA ARG A 144 -0.58 -9.12 -6.78
C ARG A 144 0.62 -9.98 -7.17
N ARG A 145 0.41 -10.79 -8.20
CA ARG A 145 1.43 -11.72 -8.70
C ARG A 145 2.70 -10.97 -9.11
N GLY A 146 3.86 -11.49 -8.72
CA GLY A 146 5.16 -10.90 -9.04
C GLY A 146 5.64 -9.85 -8.04
N ALA A 147 4.86 -9.55 -6.99
CA ALA A 147 5.25 -8.61 -5.95
C ALA A 147 6.42 -9.15 -5.12
N ILE A 148 7.28 -8.25 -4.70
CA ILE A 148 8.40 -8.48 -3.76
C ILE A 148 9.47 -9.41 -4.37
N ASN A 149 10.62 -8.82 -4.69
CA ASN A 149 11.76 -9.58 -5.21
C ASN A 149 12.56 -10.24 -4.07
N SER A 150 13.60 -11.00 -4.44
CA SER A 150 14.41 -11.75 -3.47
C SER A 150 15.15 -10.85 -2.48
N LYS A 151 15.64 -9.69 -2.90
CA LYS A 151 16.28 -8.72 -2.02
C LYS A 151 15.32 -8.16 -0.97
N GLN A 152 14.12 -7.81 -1.43
CA GLN A 152 13.06 -7.28 -0.57
C GLN A 152 12.57 -8.34 0.41
N LEU A 153 12.47 -9.59 -0.06
CA LEU A 153 12.11 -10.72 0.79
C LEU A 153 13.14 -10.91 1.91
N ALA A 154 14.43 -10.84 1.59
CA ALA A 154 15.51 -10.95 2.58
C ALA A 154 15.44 -9.82 3.62
N PHE A 155 15.11 -8.61 3.19
CA PHE A 155 14.88 -7.49 4.09
C PHE A 155 13.74 -7.75 5.06
N LEU A 156 12.61 -8.23 4.56
CA LEU A 156 11.43 -8.51 5.38
C LEU A 156 11.69 -9.66 6.37
N GLU A 157 12.46 -10.66 5.96
CA GLU A 157 12.87 -11.76 6.84
C GLU A 157 13.64 -11.28 8.07
N LYS A 158 14.50 -10.28 7.88
CA LYS A 158 15.32 -9.70 8.94
C LYS A 158 14.59 -8.67 9.80
N TYR A 159 13.46 -8.17 9.32
CA TYR A 159 12.70 -7.16 10.04
C TYR A 159 12.14 -7.74 11.33
N ARG A 160 12.31 -7.00 12.43
CA ARG A 160 11.79 -7.39 13.75
C ARG A 160 10.66 -6.45 14.15
N PRO A 161 9.42 -6.96 14.25
CA PRO A 161 8.29 -6.13 14.61
C PRO A 161 8.37 -5.64 16.06
N LYS A 162 7.87 -4.43 16.30
CA LYS A 162 7.84 -3.78 17.60
C LYS A 162 6.41 -3.49 18.06
N SER A 163 5.43 -4.14 17.45
CA SER A 163 4.00 -3.97 17.74
C SER A 163 3.51 -2.52 17.60
N LYS A 164 4.08 -1.79 16.65
CA LYS A 164 3.79 -0.37 16.40
C LYS A 164 2.37 -0.09 15.93
N LEU A 165 1.71 -1.09 15.34
CA LEU A 165 0.36 -0.96 14.80
C LEU A 165 -0.71 -1.65 15.64
N LYS A 166 -0.37 -2.21 16.79
CA LYS A 166 -1.37 -2.76 17.70
C LYS A 166 -2.23 -1.62 18.23
N MET A 167 -3.39 -1.47 17.66
CA MET A 167 -4.38 -0.54 18.16
C MET A 167 -4.85 -1.02 19.52
N LYS A 168 -4.76 -0.17 20.52
CA LYS A 168 -5.39 -0.45 21.82
C LYS A 168 -6.90 -0.43 21.59
N ASN A 169 -7.50 -1.61 21.46
CA ASN A 169 -8.93 -1.74 21.45
C ASN A 169 -9.44 -1.47 22.87
N GLY A 170 -9.88 -0.24 23.13
CA GLY A 170 -10.55 0.09 24.39
C GLY A 170 -11.82 -0.73 24.63
N LYS A 171 -12.29 -1.46 23.62
CA LYS A 171 -13.49 -2.30 23.70
C LYS A 171 -13.21 -3.75 24.09
N SER A 172 -11.96 -4.23 23.97
CA SER A 172 -11.64 -5.63 24.23
C SER A 172 -11.67 -5.97 25.70
N THR A 173 -11.54 -5.01 26.56
CA THR A 173 -11.54 -5.23 28.00
C THR A 173 -12.93 -5.38 28.59
N CYS A 174 -13.96 -4.97 27.87
CA CYS A 174 -15.33 -5.06 28.36
C CYS A 174 -15.94 -6.44 28.23
N CYS A 175 -15.30 -7.35 27.55
CA CYS A 175 -15.83 -8.66 27.27
C CYS A 175 -15.37 -9.75 28.23
N ILE A 176 -14.56 -9.38 29.19
CA ILE A 176 -14.01 -10.33 30.15
C ILE A 176 -14.76 -10.23 31.45
N GLN A 177 -15.82 -10.94 31.53
CA GLN A 177 -16.54 -11.08 32.80
C GLN A 177 -17.24 -12.40 32.89
#